data_09e9e36f9a9200d4b43e06e0b6d2e6ea
#
_entry.id   09e9e36f9a9200d4b43e06e0b6d2e6ea
#
_cell.length_a   1.000
_cell.length_b   1.000
_cell.length_c   1.000
_cell.angle_alpha   90.00
_cell.angle_beta   90.00
_cell.angle_gamma   90.00
#
_symmetry.space_group_name_H-M   'P 1'
#
loop_
_entity.id
_entity.type
_entity.pdbx_description
1 polymer ?
#
loop_
_entity_poly.entity_id
_entity_poly.type
_entity_poly.pdbx_seq_one_letter_code
_entity_poly.pdbx_strand_id
1 'polypeptide(L)'
;EYIYRDMIVLSKNEAQNIVVESNGEPYSVKYKNGIKTVGQMKIGATELAKNKDNAEPITFAPKKAGYYTFNVQTQGRDNYRFVIYVQ
;
A
#
# COMPACT_ATOMS: atom_id res chain seq x y z
N GLU A 1 -11.52 -7.21 -7.96
CA GLU A 1 -10.28 -7.49 -8.68
C GLU A 1 -9.30 -6.33 -8.53
N TYR A 2 -8.01 -6.63 -8.42
CA TYR A 2 -6.97 -5.64 -8.24
C TYR A 2 -6.07 -5.58 -9.47
N ILE A 3 -5.71 -4.36 -9.89
CA ILE A 3 -4.69 -4.13 -10.89
C ILE A 3 -3.34 -4.06 -10.20
N TYR A 4 -2.39 -4.90 -10.60
CA TYR A 4 -1.05 -4.93 -10.03
C TYR A 4 -0.15 -3.89 -10.70
N ARG A 5 0.73 -3.30 -9.88
CA ARG A 5 1.78 -2.38 -10.33
C ARG A 5 3.15 -2.99 -10.06
N ASP A 6 4.17 -2.37 -10.61
CA ASP A 6 5.54 -2.81 -10.42
C ASP A 6 5.95 -2.72 -8.96
N MET A 7 6.84 -3.62 -8.55
CA MET A 7 7.38 -3.63 -7.21
C MET A 7 8.37 -2.49 -7.03
N ILE A 8 8.28 -1.82 -5.88
CA ILE A 8 9.23 -0.79 -5.46
C ILE A 8 10.18 -1.40 -4.47
N VAL A 9 11.48 -1.10 -4.60
CA VAL A 9 12.50 -1.56 -3.66
C VAL A 9 13.00 -0.38 -2.84
N LEU A 10 12.94 -0.50 -1.52
CA LEU A 10 13.41 0.51 -0.58
C LEU A 10 14.51 -0.06 0.31
N SER A 11 15.43 0.79 0.71
CA SER A 11 16.33 0.47 1.81
C SER A 11 15.59 0.62 3.15
N LYS A 12 16.04 -0.12 4.15
CA LYS A 12 15.47 -0.02 5.49
C LYS A 12 15.60 1.42 6.01
N ASN A 13 14.54 1.93 6.63
CA ASN A 13 14.41 3.31 7.10
C ASN A 13 14.30 4.38 6.01
N GLU A 14 14.21 3.97 4.77
CA GLU A 14 13.87 4.87 3.66
C GLU A 14 12.35 5.07 3.63
N ALA A 15 11.90 6.24 3.23
CA ALA A 15 10.47 6.54 3.13
C ALA A 15 10.01 6.60 1.68
N GLN A 16 8.76 6.24 1.45
CA GLN A 16 8.11 6.30 0.15
C GLN A 16 6.80 7.08 0.28
N ASN A 17 6.61 8.07 -0.58
CA ASN A 17 5.35 8.78 -0.66
C ASN A 17 4.40 8.05 -1.62
N ILE A 18 3.15 7.93 -1.18
CA ILE A 18 2.08 7.32 -1.96
C ILE A 18 1.04 8.40 -2.23
N VAL A 19 0.75 8.64 -3.49
CA VAL A 19 -0.27 9.62 -3.90
C VAL A 19 -1.43 8.88 -4.54
N VAL A 20 -2.64 9.14 -4.06
CA VAL A 20 -3.86 8.57 -4.62
C VAL A 20 -4.63 9.67 -5.33
N GLU A 21 -4.87 9.50 -6.61
CA GLU A 21 -5.67 10.42 -7.41
C GLU A 21 -7.07 9.84 -7.56
N SER A 22 -8.00 10.33 -6.76
CA SER A 22 -9.35 9.77 -6.66
C SER A 22 -10.43 10.62 -7.30
N ASN A 23 -10.12 11.85 -7.71
CA ASN A 23 -11.10 12.82 -8.21
C ASN A 23 -12.27 13.04 -7.25
N GLY A 24 -11.99 13.08 -5.96
CA GLY A 24 -13.01 13.26 -4.93
C GLY A 24 -13.80 12.01 -4.59
N GLU A 25 -13.51 10.88 -5.23
CA GLU A 25 -14.16 9.61 -4.89
C GLU A 25 -13.60 9.07 -3.59
N PRO A 26 -14.44 8.44 -2.76
CA PRO A 26 -13.94 7.80 -1.54
C PRO A 26 -12.91 6.72 -1.84
N TYR A 27 -11.87 6.66 -1.03
CA TYR A 27 -10.85 5.63 -1.17
C TYR A 27 -10.29 5.22 0.17
N SER A 28 -9.60 4.09 0.20
CA SER A 28 -8.78 3.67 1.33
C SER A 28 -7.46 3.09 0.85
N VAL A 29 -6.40 3.31 1.61
CA VAL A 29 -5.09 2.72 1.37
C VAL A 29 -4.72 1.89 2.59
N LYS A 30 -4.53 0.59 2.37
CA LYS A 30 -4.14 -0.35 3.41
C LYS A 30 -2.90 -1.10 2.98
N TYR A 31 -2.03 -1.43 3.91
CA TYR A 31 -0.96 -2.35 3.61
C TYR A 31 -0.98 -3.55 4.56
N LYS A 32 -0.43 -4.64 4.09
CA LYS A 32 -0.17 -5.85 4.86
C LYS A 32 1.31 -6.09 4.91
N ASN A 33 1.82 -6.36 6.11
CA ASN A 33 3.21 -6.72 6.27
C ASN A 33 3.38 -8.19 5.91
N GLY A 34 4.14 -8.44 4.86
CA GLY A 34 4.42 -9.78 4.40
C GLY A 34 3.56 -10.24 3.23
N ILE A 35 4.08 -11.20 2.49
CA ILE A 35 3.35 -11.92 1.45
C ILE A 35 3.03 -13.28 2.00
N LYS A 36 1.76 -13.67 1.93
CA LYS A 36 1.34 -14.98 2.39
C LYS A 36 1.94 -16.05 1.48
N THR A 37 2.84 -16.82 2.01
CA THR A 37 3.28 -18.07 1.41
C THR A 37 2.51 -19.21 2.05
N VAL A 38 2.60 -20.39 1.43
CA VAL A 38 1.78 -21.55 1.81
C VAL A 38 1.64 -21.69 3.34
N GLY A 39 0.45 -21.35 3.81
CA GLY A 39 -0.07 -21.78 5.11
C GLY A 39 0.44 -21.09 6.37
N GLN A 40 1.33 -20.14 6.34
CA GLN A 40 2.10 -19.87 7.55
C GLN A 40 2.11 -18.43 8.09
N MET A 41 1.86 -17.44 7.28
CA MET A 41 2.08 -16.09 7.75
C MET A 41 0.79 -15.41 8.20
N LYS A 42 0.77 -14.92 9.44
CA LYS A 42 -0.23 -13.98 9.86
C LYS A 42 0.09 -12.63 9.24
N ILE A 43 -0.86 -12.09 8.50
CA ILE A 43 -0.71 -10.80 7.86
C ILE A 43 -1.64 -9.83 8.57
N GLY A 44 -1.05 -8.86 9.27
CA GLY A 44 -1.79 -7.73 9.81
C GLY A 44 -2.02 -6.68 8.73
N ALA A 45 -3.15 -6.01 8.77
CA ALA A 45 -3.43 -4.90 7.88
C ALA A 45 -3.41 -3.59 8.67
N THR A 46 -2.72 -2.60 8.14
CA THR A 46 -2.70 -1.25 8.69
C THR A 46 -3.29 -0.31 7.67
N GLU A 47 -4.29 0.46 8.08
CA GLU A 47 -4.87 1.47 7.20
C GLU A 47 -4.07 2.76 7.30
N LEU A 48 -3.56 3.25 6.17
CA LEU A 48 -2.77 4.48 6.11
C LEU A 48 -3.64 5.71 5.89
N ALA A 49 -4.67 5.58 5.06
CA ALA A 49 -5.56 6.70 4.75
C ALA A 49 -6.93 6.19 4.33
N LYS A 50 -7.96 6.99 4.58
CA LYS A 50 -9.32 6.69 4.20
C LYS A 50 -10.04 7.98 3.84
N ASN A 51 -10.74 7.98 2.71
CA ASN A 51 -11.59 9.09 2.26
C ASN A 51 -10.85 10.43 2.17
N LYS A 52 -9.55 10.40 1.94
CA LYS A 52 -8.78 11.62 1.65
C LYS A 52 -8.83 11.89 0.16
N ASP A 53 -8.94 13.15 -0.19
CA ASP A 53 -8.80 13.57 -1.57
C ASP A 53 -7.32 13.58 -1.98
N ASN A 54 -7.05 13.66 -3.27
CA ASN A 54 -5.73 13.48 -3.88
C ASN A 54 -4.73 14.61 -3.62
N ALA A 55 -4.89 15.34 -2.56
CA ALA A 55 -4.09 16.54 -2.33
C ALA A 55 -2.74 16.28 -1.67
N GLU A 56 -2.64 15.27 -0.82
CA GLU A 56 -1.45 15.07 0.00
C GLU A 56 -0.89 13.66 -0.14
N PRO A 57 0.44 13.52 -0.22
CA PRO A 57 1.04 12.20 -0.21
C PRO A 57 0.89 11.53 1.16
N ILE A 58 0.73 10.21 1.12
CA ILE A 58 0.75 9.35 2.30
C ILE A 58 2.17 8.84 2.45
N THR A 59 2.79 9.05 3.60
CA THR A 59 4.17 8.61 3.81
C THR A 59 4.20 7.23 4.44
N PHE A 60 4.89 6.31 3.76
CA PHE A 60 5.20 4.99 4.28
C PHE A 60 6.68 4.96 4.67
N ALA A 61 6.97 4.77 5.96
CA ALA A 61 8.32 4.80 6.50
C ALA A 61 8.58 3.54 7.33
N PRO A 62 8.88 2.41 6.68
CA PRO A 62 9.03 1.13 7.38
C PRO A 62 10.34 1.07 8.16
N LYS A 63 10.29 0.43 9.34
CA LYS A 63 11.47 0.18 10.17
C LYS A 63 11.94 -1.27 10.09
N LYS A 64 11.15 -2.15 9.51
CA LYS A 64 11.47 -3.57 9.38
C LYS A 64 11.60 -3.94 7.92
N ALA A 65 12.59 -4.75 7.61
CA ALA A 65 12.75 -5.32 6.28
C ALA A 65 11.62 -6.31 6.00
N GLY A 66 11.34 -6.52 4.73
CA GLY A 66 10.33 -7.47 4.30
C GLY A 66 9.48 -6.95 3.16
N TYR A 67 8.47 -7.72 2.82
CA TYR A 67 7.51 -7.37 1.78
C TYR A 67 6.29 -6.71 2.39
N TYR A 68 5.85 -5.63 1.79
CA TYR A 68 4.65 -4.92 2.21
C TYR A 68 3.72 -4.81 1.01
N THR A 69 2.55 -5.40 1.11
CA THR A 69 1.55 -5.40 0.04
C THR A 69 0.53 -4.31 0.31
N PHE A 70 0.43 -3.37 -0.62
CA PHE A 70 -0.47 -2.24 -0.53
C PHE A 70 -1.71 -2.48 -1.38
N ASN A 71 -2.87 -2.22 -0.79
CA ASN A 71 -4.14 -2.27 -1.47
C ASN A 71 -4.76 -0.88 -1.46
N VAL A 72 -4.99 -0.34 -2.64
CA VAL A 72 -5.66 0.94 -2.82
C VAL A 72 -7.04 0.65 -3.37
N GLN A 73 -8.06 0.94 -2.59
CA GLN A 73 -9.45 0.72 -2.96
C GLN A 73 -10.13 2.07 -3.15
N THR A 74 -10.67 2.28 -4.33
CA THR A 74 -11.32 3.53 -4.71
C THR A 74 -12.73 3.21 -5.19
N GLN A 75 -13.72 3.80 -4.56
CA GLN A 75 -15.11 3.62 -5.00
C GLN A 75 -15.29 4.24 -6.39
N GLY A 76 -15.92 3.51 -7.29
CA GLY A 76 -16.16 3.97 -8.65
C GLY A 76 -14.95 3.90 -9.58
N ARG A 77 -13.83 3.33 -9.14
CA ARG A 77 -12.61 3.15 -9.93
C ARG A 77 -12.03 1.77 -9.71
N ASP A 78 -11.01 1.44 -10.50
CA ASP A 78 -10.29 0.20 -10.34
C ASP A 78 -9.51 0.19 -9.02
N ASN A 79 -9.43 -0.97 -8.43
CA ASN A 79 -8.59 -1.20 -7.25
C ASN A 79 -7.18 -1.56 -7.69
N TYR A 80 -6.19 -1.05 -6.97
CA TYR A 80 -4.78 -1.26 -7.29
C TYR A 80 -4.07 -1.98 -6.16
N ARG A 81 -3.10 -2.80 -6.54
CA ARG A 81 -2.24 -3.52 -5.60
C ARG A 81 -0.79 -3.39 -6.06
N PHE A 82 0.08 -3.06 -5.13
CA PHE A 82 1.51 -3.02 -5.41
C PHE A 82 2.27 -3.50 -4.18
N VAL A 83 3.54 -3.84 -4.39
CA VAL A 83 4.42 -4.35 -3.34
C VAL A 83 5.59 -3.42 -3.18
N ILE A 84 5.92 -3.10 -1.93
CA ILE A 84 7.19 -2.45 -1.59
C ILE A 84 8.03 -3.48 -0.87
N TYR A 85 9.21 -3.77 -1.41
CA TYR A 85 10.19 -4.64 -0.77
C TYR A 85 11.21 -3.78 -0.04
N VAL A 86 11.29 -3.95 1.27
CA VAL A 86 12.23 -3.22 2.13
C VAL A 86 13.39 -4.15 2.46
N GLN A 87 14.57 -3.74 2.05
CA GLN A 87 15.80 -4.50 2.23
C GLN A 87 16.31 -4.50 3.67
#